data_e40885fd8662e3a9027a88ffc5ba69f2
#
_entry.id   e40885fd8662e3a9027a88ffc5ba69f2
#
_cell.length_a   1.000
_cell.length_b   1.000
_cell.length_c   1.000
_cell.angle_alpha   90.00
_cell.angle_beta   90.00
_cell.angle_gamma   90.00
#
_symmetry.space_group_name_H-M   'P 1'
#
loop_
_entity.id
_entity.type
_entity.pdbx_description
1 polymer ?
#
loop_
_entity_poly.entity_id
_entity_poly.type
_entity_poly.pdbx_seq_one_letter_code
_entity_poly.pdbx_strand_id
1 'polypeptide(L)'
;MMNSKFKRASLALTMVALMAGCSSGVKLEDTPVEDKGATSTNAGANAGGTSQSGVAPVDLSQSARDGQGPVGVARIVYFDYDSYVIKPEAQSVIDAHARFIKAVPSRKVMIEGHTDDRGGREYNLALGQKRAEAVRRALGLLGVQDSQMEAVSFGKEKPAVQGSSEDAYAQNRRAELSYR
;
A
#
# COMPACT_ATOMS: atom_id res chain seq x y z
N MET A 1 39.84 -41.64 -22.85
CA MET A 1 39.57 -40.33 -23.54
C MET A 1 38.25 -40.45 -24.27
N MET A 2 37.19 -39.94 -23.70
CA MET A 2 35.82 -40.04 -24.24
C MET A 2 35.56 -38.88 -25.20
N ASN A 3 35.21 -39.20 -26.42
CA ASN A 3 35.17 -38.29 -27.57
C ASN A 3 34.18 -37.13 -27.36
N SER A 4 34.66 -35.90 -27.54
CA SER A 4 33.95 -34.64 -27.37
C SER A 4 32.63 -34.53 -28.17
N LYS A 5 32.49 -35.31 -29.25
CA LYS A 5 31.29 -35.36 -30.09
C LYS A 5 30.09 -36.10 -29.42
N PHE A 6 30.35 -37.04 -28.50
CA PHE A 6 29.31 -37.75 -27.76
C PHE A 6 28.68 -36.89 -26.66
N LYS A 7 29.42 -35.95 -26.05
CA LYS A 7 28.92 -35.05 -25.03
C LYS A 7 27.94 -33.98 -25.56
N ARG A 8 28.07 -33.62 -26.85
CA ARG A 8 27.18 -32.63 -27.49
C ARG A 8 25.85 -33.23 -27.96
N ALA A 9 25.80 -34.51 -28.26
CA ALA A 9 24.59 -35.21 -28.67
C ALA A 9 23.65 -35.50 -27.46
N SER A 10 24.24 -35.81 -26.28
CA SER A 10 23.43 -36.05 -25.06
C SER A 10 22.81 -34.79 -24.46
N LEU A 11 23.40 -33.61 -24.68
CA LEU A 11 22.88 -32.33 -24.16
C LEU A 11 21.72 -31.79 -25.00
N ALA A 12 21.64 -32.15 -26.28
CA ALA A 12 20.57 -31.73 -27.18
C ALA A 12 19.27 -32.55 -26.99
N LEU A 13 19.35 -33.78 -26.48
CA LEU A 13 18.18 -34.64 -26.30
C LEU A 13 17.41 -34.41 -24.99
N THR A 14 18.05 -33.80 -23.99
CA THR A 14 17.41 -33.49 -22.69
C THR A 14 16.60 -32.18 -22.68
N MET A 15 16.70 -31.35 -23.72
CA MET A 15 16.02 -30.04 -23.77
C MET A 15 14.66 -30.06 -24.49
N VAL A 16 14.26 -31.17 -25.10
CA VAL A 16 12.98 -31.28 -25.85
C VAL A 16 11.84 -31.86 -25.02
N ALA A 17 12.09 -32.38 -23.82
CA ALA A 17 11.08 -33.08 -23.03
C ALA A 17 10.28 -32.22 -21.98
N LEU A 18 10.49 -30.90 -21.93
CA LEU A 18 9.90 -30.01 -20.89
C LEU A 18 8.83 -29.04 -21.38
N MET A 19 8.26 -29.22 -22.57
CA MET A 19 7.17 -28.40 -23.11
C MET A 19 5.86 -29.17 -23.31
N ALA A 20 5.44 -29.93 -22.32
CA ALA A 20 4.10 -30.52 -22.35
C ALA A 20 3.44 -30.34 -20.98
N GLY A 21 2.53 -29.41 -20.90
CA GLY A 21 1.57 -29.41 -19.83
C GLY A 21 1.40 -28.07 -19.13
N CYS A 22 0.36 -27.35 -19.49
CA CYS A 22 -0.62 -26.71 -18.62
C CYS A 22 -1.61 -25.92 -19.50
N SER A 23 -2.54 -26.66 -20.11
CA SER A 23 -3.80 -26.07 -20.58
C SER A 23 -4.88 -26.54 -19.60
N SER A 24 -5.03 -25.82 -18.50
CA SER A 24 -6.22 -25.94 -17.64
C SER A 24 -7.19 -24.82 -18.02
N GLY A 25 -8.11 -25.15 -18.92
CA GLY A 25 -9.27 -24.32 -19.21
C GLY A 25 -10.15 -24.24 -17.96
N VAL A 26 -10.17 -23.09 -17.32
CA VAL A 26 -11.14 -22.76 -16.28
C VAL A 26 -12.48 -22.54 -16.98
N LYS A 27 -13.44 -23.47 -16.79
CA LYS A 27 -14.84 -23.24 -17.12
C LYS A 27 -15.39 -22.25 -16.12
N LEU A 28 -15.70 -21.04 -16.57
CA LEU A 28 -16.56 -20.11 -15.85
C LEU A 28 -18.00 -20.65 -15.92
N GLU A 29 -18.53 -21.12 -14.81
CA GLU A 29 -19.96 -21.36 -14.67
C GLU A 29 -20.64 -20.02 -14.41
N ASP A 30 -21.50 -19.62 -15.31
CA ASP A 30 -22.41 -18.48 -15.16
C ASP A 30 -23.41 -18.80 -14.06
N THR A 31 -23.23 -18.22 -12.90
CA THR A 31 -24.26 -18.22 -11.85
C THR A 31 -25.32 -17.17 -12.20
N PRO A 32 -26.60 -17.54 -12.33
CA PRO A 32 -27.67 -16.58 -12.57
C PRO A 32 -27.83 -15.65 -11.37
N VAL A 33 -27.74 -14.34 -11.61
CA VAL A 33 -28.06 -13.29 -10.65
C VAL A 33 -29.57 -13.25 -10.49
N GLU A 34 -30.11 -13.75 -9.38
CA GLU A 34 -31.51 -13.50 -9.02
C GLU A 34 -31.67 -12.05 -8.51
N ASP A 35 -32.28 -11.25 -9.35
CA ASP A 35 -32.74 -9.91 -9.00
C ASP A 35 -34.03 -10.02 -8.16
N LYS A 36 -33.88 -9.89 -6.82
CA LYS A 36 -35.04 -9.74 -5.92
C LYS A 36 -35.48 -8.29 -5.89
N GLY A 37 -36.24 -7.93 -6.87
CA GLY A 37 -37.00 -6.68 -6.88
C GLY A 37 -37.89 -6.54 -5.65
N ALA A 38 -37.72 -5.43 -4.96
CA ALA A 38 -38.53 -5.04 -3.81
C ALA A 38 -39.98 -4.81 -4.20
N THR A 39 -40.87 -5.67 -3.72
CA THR A 39 -42.33 -5.37 -3.72
C THR A 39 -42.74 -4.97 -2.30
N SER A 40 -43.05 -3.67 -2.16
CA SER A 40 -43.72 -3.11 -0.98
C SER A 40 -45.15 -3.58 -0.94
N THR A 41 -45.58 -4.26 0.13
CA THR A 41 -46.98 -4.27 0.55
C THR A 41 -47.05 -4.21 2.07
N ASN A 42 -47.68 -3.14 2.53
CA ASN A 42 -48.06 -2.84 3.88
C ASN A 42 -49.20 -3.78 4.35
N ALA A 43 -49.13 -4.32 5.56
CA ALA A 43 -50.22 -4.35 6.57
C ALA A 43 -49.97 -5.36 7.69
N GLY A 44 -50.14 -4.94 8.94
CA GLY A 44 -50.68 -5.78 10.00
C GLY A 44 -49.76 -6.15 11.16
N ALA A 45 -49.92 -5.42 12.23
CA ALA A 45 -49.51 -5.62 13.63
C ALA A 45 -49.35 -7.09 14.13
N ASN A 46 -48.32 -7.41 14.91
CA ASN A 46 -48.37 -7.61 16.36
C ASN A 46 -47.04 -8.06 16.97
N ALA A 47 -46.75 -7.48 18.10
CA ALA A 47 -45.88 -7.78 19.23
C ALA A 47 -44.98 -9.05 19.23
N GLY A 48 -43.68 -8.83 19.58
CA GLY A 48 -42.92 -9.86 20.26
C GLY A 48 -41.39 -9.79 19.96
N GLY A 49 -40.62 -9.20 20.86
CA GLY A 49 -39.20 -9.52 21.00
C GLY A 49 -38.23 -8.79 20.05
N THR A 50 -38.00 -7.50 20.25
CA THR A 50 -36.84 -6.81 19.69
C THR A 50 -35.58 -7.28 20.39
N SER A 51 -34.87 -8.22 19.77
CA SER A 51 -33.43 -8.33 19.98
C SER A 51 -32.83 -7.03 19.47
N GLN A 52 -32.55 -6.13 20.39
CA GLN A 52 -31.81 -4.90 20.11
C GLN A 52 -30.41 -5.33 19.66
N SER A 53 -30.21 -5.45 18.34
CA SER A 53 -28.89 -5.48 17.74
C SER A 53 -28.27 -4.10 18.02
N GLY A 54 -27.62 -4.00 19.16
CA GLY A 54 -26.92 -2.81 19.60
C GLY A 54 -25.70 -2.59 18.69
N VAL A 55 -25.94 -2.04 17.50
CA VAL A 55 -24.87 -1.39 16.75
C VAL A 55 -24.48 -0.17 17.56
N ALA A 56 -23.31 -0.25 18.23
CA ALA A 56 -22.77 0.89 18.93
C ALA A 56 -22.67 2.07 17.94
N PRO A 57 -23.14 3.28 18.31
CA PRO A 57 -23.02 4.43 17.42
C PRO A 57 -21.54 4.66 17.13
N VAL A 58 -21.15 4.55 15.85
CA VAL A 58 -19.80 4.90 15.40
C VAL A 58 -19.69 6.40 15.48
N ASP A 59 -18.82 6.89 16.36
CA ASP A 59 -18.52 8.32 16.45
C ASP A 59 -17.74 8.78 15.21
N LEU A 60 -18.46 9.25 14.21
CA LEU A 60 -17.90 9.75 12.95
C LEU A 60 -16.94 10.94 13.18
N SER A 61 -17.06 11.65 14.30
CA SER A 61 -16.16 12.76 14.61
C SER A 61 -14.76 12.26 15.02
N GLN A 62 -14.67 11.11 15.68
CA GLN A 62 -13.39 10.48 15.99
C GLN A 62 -12.76 9.89 14.73
N SER A 63 -13.53 9.20 13.89
CA SER A 63 -13.03 8.65 12.61
C SER A 63 -12.48 9.76 11.70
N ALA A 64 -13.15 10.93 11.65
CA ALA A 64 -12.66 12.07 10.88
C ALA A 64 -11.33 12.64 11.44
N ARG A 65 -11.14 12.64 12.76
CA ARG A 65 -9.90 13.09 13.40
C ARG A 65 -8.77 12.06 13.23
N ASP A 66 -9.10 10.79 13.30
CA ASP A 66 -8.12 9.70 13.11
C ASP A 66 -7.57 9.67 11.69
N GLY A 67 -8.37 10.02 10.68
CA GLY A 67 -7.95 10.15 9.30
C GLY A 67 -7.04 11.35 8.99
N GLN A 68 -6.88 12.29 9.93
CA GLN A 68 -6.11 13.52 9.70
C GLN A 68 -4.67 13.50 10.22
N GLY A 69 -4.29 12.52 11.04
CA GLY A 69 -2.97 12.48 11.67
C GLY A 69 -2.84 13.47 12.85
N PRO A 70 -1.64 13.65 13.41
CA PRO A 70 -1.42 14.55 14.54
C PRO A 70 -1.62 16.02 14.13
N VAL A 71 -2.33 16.79 14.96
CA VAL A 71 -2.66 18.18 14.67
C VAL A 71 -1.40 19.05 14.60
N GLY A 72 -1.31 19.87 13.56
CA GLY A 72 -0.18 20.80 13.37
C GLY A 72 1.13 20.15 12.96
N VAL A 73 1.14 18.84 12.64
CA VAL A 73 2.34 18.12 12.19
C VAL A 73 2.23 17.82 10.70
N ALA A 74 3.31 18.11 9.95
CA ALA A 74 3.40 17.77 8.53
C ALA A 74 3.33 16.25 8.34
N ARG A 75 2.63 15.79 7.30
CA ARG A 75 2.51 14.37 6.96
C ARG A 75 3.49 13.92 5.88
N ILE A 76 4.51 14.73 5.61
CA ILE A 76 5.44 14.54 4.51
C ILE A 76 6.87 14.53 5.04
N VAL A 77 7.63 13.54 4.59
CA VAL A 77 9.08 13.43 4.78
C VAL A 77 9.74 13.59 3.41
N TYR A 78 10.62 14.59 3.26
CA TYR A 78 11.32 14.87 2.01
C TYR A 78 12.69 14.18 1.95
N PHE A 79 13.12 13.87 0.72
CA PHE A 79 14.39 13.20 0.44
C PHE A 79 15.24 13.97 -0.57
N ASP A 80 16.55 13.73 -0.50
CA ASP A 80 17.46 14.22 -1.51
C ASP A 80 17.34 13.44 -2.83
N TYR A 81 17.96 13.98 -3.86
CA TYR A 81 18.03 13.32 -5.15
C TYR A 81 18.66 11.92 -5.00
N ASP A 82 18.05 10.94 -5.62
CA ASP A 82 18.51 9.54 -5.63
C ASP A 82 18.79 8.95 -4.23
N SER A 83 18.11 9.45 -3.20
CA SER A 83 18.30 9.05 -1.81
C SER A 83 16.98 8.59 -1.17
N TYR A 84 17.12 7.66 -0.23
CA TYR A 84 16.08 7.20 0.70
C TYR A 84 16.51 7.37 2.16
N VAL A 85 17.56 8.16 2.40
CA VAL A 85 18.05 8.47 3.74
C VAL A 85 17.14 9.53 4.35
N ILE A 86 16.61 9.26 5.54
CA ILE A 86 15.80 10.21 6.30
C ILE A 86 16.71 11.32 6.82
N LYS A 87 16.36 12.56 6.53
CA LYS A 87 17.10 13.72 6.99
C LYS A 87 16.85 14.00 8.47
N PRO A 88 17.83 14.57 9.20
CA PRO A 88 17.68 14.89 10.63
C PRO A 88 16.46 15.78 10.94
N GLU A 89 16.13 16.72 10.07
CA GLU A 89 14.98 17.62 10.24
C GLU A 89 13.62 16.90 10.19
N ALA A 90 13.54 15.72 9.56
CA ALA A 90 12.33 14.93 9.53
C ALA A 90 12.09 14.11 10.82
N GLN A 91 13.08 14.03 11.71
CA GLN A 91 12.98 13.19 12.91
C GLN A 91 11.82 13.61 13.82
N SER A 92 11.64 14.91 14.04
CA SER A 92 10.55 15.44 14.88
C SER A 92 9.17 15.09 14.31
N VAL A 93 9.01 15.08 12.98
CA VAL A 93 7.79 14.66 12.29
C VAL A 93 7.53 13.17 12.56
N ILE A 94 8.53 12.32 12.36
CA ILE A 94 8.43 10.88 12.57
C ILE A 94 8.09 10.56 14.04
N ASP A 95 8.73 11.24 15.00
CA ASP A 95 8.47 11.06 16.43
C ASP A 95 7.02 11.43 16.80
N ALA A 96 6.50 12.50 16.24
CA ALA A 96 5.11 12.94 16.46
C ALA A 96 4.11 11.91 15.90
N HIS A 97 4.35 11.42 14.69
CA HIS A 97 3.53 10.37 14.07
C HIS A 97 3.60 9.05 14.84
N ALA A 98 4.78 8.65 15.32
CA ALA A 98 4.95 7.44 16.12
C ALA A 98 4.12 7.50 17.41
N ARG A 99 4.15 8.62 18.13
CA ARG A 99 3.31 8.83 19.33
C ARG A 99 1.82 8.76 18.99
N PHE A 100 1.42 9.41 17.90
CA PHE A 100 0.03 9.44 17.47
C PHE A 100 -0.49 8.06 17.07
N ILE A 101 0.28 7.26 16.33
CA ILE A 101 -0.12 5.92 15.89
C ILE A 101 -0.21 4.97 17.09
N LYS A 102 0.78 4.99 18.00
CA LYS A 102 0.80 4.12 19.18
C LYS A 102 -0.32 4.41 20.17
N ALA A 103 -0.83 5.63 20.23
CA ALA A 103 -1.89 6.01 21.15
C ALA A 103 -3.20 5.22 20.90
N VAL A 104 -3.42 4.71 19.67
CA VAL A 104 -4.63 3.94 19.31
C VAL A 104 -4.22 2.71 18.53
N PRO A 105 -4.32 1.49 19.11
CA PRO A 105 -3.86 0.24 18.47
C PRO A 105 -4.58 -0.10 17.15
N SER A 106 -5.82 0.37 16.98
CA SER A 106 -6.59 0.15 15.75
C SER A 106 -6.20 1.12 14.61
N ARG A 107 -5.46 2.20 14.90
CA ARG A 107 -5.08 3.20 13.89
C ARG A 107 -4.13 2.58 12.87
N LYS A 108 -4.43 2.83 11.60
CA LYS A 108 -3.62 2.36 10.47
C LYS A 108 -3.06 3.56 9.71
N VAL A 109 -1.82 3.43 9.28
CA VAL A 109 -1.16 4.41 8.43
C VAL A 109 -0.60 3.73 7.20
N MET A 110 -0.86 4.31 6.03
CA MET A 110 -0.20 3.98 4.78
C MET A 110 0.91 5.00 4.53
N ILE A 111 2.09 4.52 4.20
CA ILE A 111 3.27 5.32 3.91
C ILE A 111 3.50 5.24 2.41
N GLU A 112 3.19 6.33 1.71
CA GLU A 112 3.25 6.40 0.25
C GLU A 112 4.60 6.98 -0.18
N GLY A 113 5.41 6.21 -0.91
CA GLY A 113 6.71 6.64 -1.40
C GLY A 113 6.65 7.17 -2.83
N HIS A 114 7.23 8.34 -3.04
CA HIS A 114 7.22 9.06 -4.31
C HIS A 114 8.62 9.49 -4.74
N THR A 115 8.78 9.74 -6.04
CA THR A 115 10.01 10.22 -6.66
C THR A 115 9.72 11.41 -7.58
N ASP A 116 10.77 12.11 -8.00
CA ASP A 116 10.67 12.97 -9.16
C ASP A 116 10.53 12.16 -10.46
N ASP A 117 10.36 12.80 -11.60
CA ASP A 117 10.07 12.14 -12.89
C ASP A 117 11.31 11.63 -13.63
N ARG A 118 12.51 11.95 -13.14
CA ARG A 118 13.78 11.54 -13.76
C ARG A 118 14.00 10.04 -13.61
N GLY A 119 14.47 9.40 -14.69
CA GLY A 119 14.76 7.98 -14.73
C GLY A 119 13.58 7.09 -15.16
N GLY A 120 13.82 5.78 -15.19
CA GLY A 120 12.85 4.76 -15.60
C GLY A 120 11.75 4.53 -14.57
N ARG A 121 10.62 3.97 -15.03
CA ARG A 121 9.45 3.69 -14.19
C ARG A 121 9.77 2.70 -13.08
N GLU A 122 10.39 1.60 -13.43
CA GLU A 122 10.74 0.51 -12.51
C GLU A 122 11.73 0.97 -11.44
N TYR A 123 12.72 1.76 -11.85
CA TYR A 123 13.67 2.37 -10.93
C TYR A 123 12.96 3.27 -9.91
N ASN A 124 12.07 4.14 -10.37
CA ASN A 124 11.34 5.05 -9.51
C ASN A 124 10.37 4.34 -8.57
N LEU A 125 9.73 3.26 -9.02
CA LEU A 125 8.92 2.40 -8.14
C LEU A 125 9.79 1.79 -7.03
N ALA A 126 10.97 1.27 -7.37
CA ALA A 126 11.90 0.70 -6.39
C ALA A 126 12.42 1.77 -5.41
N LEU A 127 12.77 2.97 -5.91
CA LEU A 127 13.23 4.07 -5.05
C LEU A 127 12.12 4.59 -4.13
N GLY A 128 10.91 4.75 -4.65
CA GLY A 128 9.75 5.11 -3.84
C GLY A 128 9.47 4.08 -2.75
N GLN A 129 9.57 2.79 -3.06
CA GLN A 129 9.43 1.72 -2.07
C GLN A 129 10.48 1.82 -0.95
N LYS A 130 11.75 2.05 -1.30
CA LYS A 130 12.82 2.25 -0.32
C LYS A 130 12.56 3.44 0.60
N ARG A 131 12.00 4.54 0.09
CA ARG A 131 11.62 5.73 0.88
C ARG A 131 10.49 5.40 1.87
N ALA A 132 9.42 4.78 1.39
CA ALA A 132 8.31 4.36 2.25
C ALA A 132 8.77 3.39 3.35
N GLU A 133 9.60 2.42 3.01
CA GLU A 133 10.16 1.48 3.97
C GLU A 133 11.15 2.12 4.94
N ALA A 134 11.90 3.14 4.55
CA ALA A 134 12.77 3.87 5.45
C ALA A 134 11.94 4.54 6.56
N VAL A 135 10.84 5.21 6.21
CA VAL A 135 9.91 5.80 7.20
C VAL A 135 9.24 4.72 8.04
N ARG A 136 8.76 3.62 7.44
CA ARG A 136 8.18 2.49 8.18
C ARG A 136 9.16 1.92 9.22
N ARG A 137 10.42 1.69 8.82
CA ARG A 137 11.46 1.22 9.75
C ARG A 137 11.72 2.21 10.89
N ALA A 138 11.77 3.51 10.59
CA ALA A 138 11.96 4.54 11.61
C ALA A 138 10.80 4.57 12.63
N LEU A 139 9.55 4.46 12.16
CA LEU A 139 8.37 4.35 13.03
C LEU A 139 8.41 3.05 13.87
N GLY A 140 8.82 1.93 13.28
CA GLY A 140 8.97 0.64 13.97
C GLY A 140 10.02 0.71 15.08
N LEU A 141 11.15 1.36 14.86
CA LEU A 141 12.18 1.59 15.89
C LEU A 141 11.65 2.43 17.07
N LEU A 142 10.66 3.28 16.84
CA LEU A 142 9.95 4.05 17.87
C LEU A 142 8.79 3.27 18.52
N GLY A 143 8.63 1.99 18.17
CA GLY A 143 7.68 1.07 18.79
C GLY A 143 6.28 1.06 18.15
N VAL A 144 6.11 1.55 16.91
CA VAL A 144 4.88 1.36 16.14
C VAL A 144 4.83 -0.08 15.64
N GLN A 145 3.70 -0.75 15.79
CA GLN A 145 3.54 -2.15 15.38
C GLN A 145 3.43 -2.27 13.85
N ASP A 146 4.06 -3.30 13.28
CA ASP A 146 4.01 -3.56 11.84
C ASP A 146 2.58 -3.70 11.31
N SER A 147 1.68 -4.26 12.12
CA SER A 147 0.26 -4.39 11.78
C SER A 147 -0.47 -3.05 11.60
N GLN A 148 0.11 -1.94 12.08
CA GLN A 148 -0.43 -0.59 11.95
C GLN A 148 0.11 0.15 10.71
N MET A 149 1.10 -0.41 10.01
CA MET A 149 1.84 0.28 8.96
C MET A 149 1.82 -0.50 7.65
N GLU A 150 1.54 0.21 6.56
CA GLU A 150 1.66 -0.29 5.19
C GLU A 150 2.57 0.63 4.39
N ALA A 151 3.58 0.09 3.70
CA ALA A 151 4.47 0.85 2.83
C ALA A 151 4.17 0.54 1.37
N VAL A 152 3.85 1.57 0.59
CA VAL A 152 3.46 1.46 -0.82
C VAL A 152 4.24 2.48 -1.65
N SER A 153 4.66 2.10 -2.84
CA SER A 153 5.31 3.00 -3.78
C SER A 153 4.38 3.39 -4.92
N PHE A 154 4.34 4.67 -5.19
CA PHE A 154 3.79 5.23 -6.41
C PHE A 154 4.88 5.68 -7.39
N GLY A 155 6.16 5.61 -6.98
CA GLY A 155 7.26 6.10 -7.82
C GLY A 155 6.98 7.52 -8.31
N LYS A 156 7.07 7.75 -9.62
CA LYS A 156 6.79 9.04 -10.26
C LYS A 156 5.34 9.22 -10.75
N GLU A 157 4.46 8.23 -10.52
CA GLU A 157 3.12 8.20 -11.10
C GLU A 157 2.12 9.15 -10.40
N LYS A 158 2.45 9.59 -9.16
CA LYS A 158 1.63 10.53 -8.37
C LYS A 158 2.45 11.75 -7.97
N PRO A 159 2.77 12.68 -8.86
CA PRO A 159 3.49 13.88 -8.50
C PRO A 159 2.63 14.82 -7.64
N ALA A 160 3.23 15.44 -6.62
CA ALA A 160 2.59 16.49 -5.83
C ALA A 160 2.53 17.80 -6.63
N VAL A 161 3.58 18.06 -7.41
CA VAL A 161 3.72 19.25 -8.23
C VAL A 161 4.14 18.83 -9.64
N GLN A 162 3.43 19.36 -10.64
CA GLN A 162 3.81 19.21 -12.04
C GLN A 162 4.95 20.15 -12.41
N GLY A 163 5.83 19.69 -13.29
CA GLY A 163 6.93 20.49 -13.83
C GLY A 163 8.28 19.81 -13.68
N SER A 164 9.29 20.37 -14.40
CA SER A 164 10.65 19.83 -14.48
C SER A 164 11.70 20.75 -13.87
N SER A 165 11.30 21.65 -12.97
CA SER A 165 12.21 22.46 -12.17
C SER A 165 12.71 21.68 -10.95
N GLU A 166 13.89 22.05 -10.42
CA GLU A 166 14.40 21.42 -9.21
C GLU A 166 13.47 21.63 -8.01
N ASP A 167 12.77 22.76 -7.93
CA ASP A 167 11.79 23.02 -6.88
C ASP A 167 10.60 22.04 -6.95
N ALA A 168 10.11 21.73 -8.17
CA ALA A 168 9.08 20.73 -8.37
C ALA A 168 9.60 19.33 -8.02
N TYR A 169 10.80 18.98 -8.44
CA TYR A 169 11.44 17.72 -8.12
C TYR A 169 11.63 17.52 -6.62
N ALA A 170 12.08 18.55 -5.92
CA ALA A 170 12.26 18.51 -4.46
C ALA A 170 10.95 18.21 -3.73
N GLN A 171 9.83 18.76 -4.18
CA GLN A 171 8.51 18.50 -3.61
C GLN A 171 7.99 17.10 -3.95
N ASN A 172 8.39 16.53 -5.07
CA ASN A 172 8.00 15.18 -5.49
C ASN A 172 8.80 14.09 -4.78
N ARG A 173 10.05 14.34 -4.38
CA ARG A 173 10.89 13.39 -3.62
C ARG A 173 10.44 13.29 -2.17
N ARG A 174 9.38 12.53 -1.90
CA ARG A 174 8.74 12.47 -0.59
C ARG A 174 8.25 11.08 -0.21
N ALA A 175 8.02 10.90 1.07
CA ALA A 175 7.11 9.88 1.61
C ALA A 175 5.98 10.60 2.35
N GLU A 176 4.74 10.18 2.10
CA GLU A 176 3.53 10.77 2.67
C GLU A 176 2.84 9.77 3.61
N LEU A 177 2.39 10.25 4.78
CA LEU A 177 1.67 9.44 5.76
C LEU A 177 0.16 9.69 5.63
N SER A 178 -0.55 8.66 5.17
CA SER A 178 -2.00 8.68 4.95
C SER A 178 -2.68 7.78 5.98
N TYR A 179 -3.63 8.31 6.75
CA TYR A 179 -4.34 7.58 7.80
C TYR A 179 -5.66 7.03 7.30
N ARG A 180 -6.03 5.85 7.81
CA ARG A 180 -7.28 5.15 7.49
C ARG A 180 -8.04 4.77 8.75
#